data_c385718dd0a976be623cdc738b36a11d
#
_entry.id   c385718dd0a976be623cdc738b36a11d
#
_cell.length_a   1.000
_cell.length_b   1.000
_cell.length_c   1.000
_cell.angle_alpha   90.00
_cell.angle_beta   90.00
_cell.angle_gamma   90.00
#
_symmetry.space_group_name_H-M   'P 1'
#
loop_
_entity.id
_entity.type
_entity.pdbx_description
1 polymer ?
#
loop_
_entity_poly.entity_id
_entity_poly.type
_entity_poly.pdbx_seq_one_letter_code
_entity_poly.pdbx_strand_id
1 'polypeptide(L)'
;AVDTIAKKLNKGLGTFPLNIYPASQPIMYELNKAGVLNDLMTYGVRVKTAFCGPCFGASDAPGNNDFCIRHSTRNFPNREGSNPATGQIASVALMDSKSIAATAFNGGYLTSAEDVPVEYYTPEYHFNSDIYKNIVYNGYKNPKPETEIVYGPSIKDWPKMVALTDNLLLQVASVIRDEL
;
A
#
# COMPACT_ATOMS: atom_id res chain seq x y z
N ALA A 1 15.33 1.74 -1.89
CA ALA A 1 15.91 1.12 -0.68
C ALA A 1 15.93 -0.41 -0.78
N VAL A 2 14.80 -1.08 -0.91
CA VAL A 2 14.75 -2.57 -0.93
C VAL A 2 15.63 -3.15 -2.04
N ASP A 3 15.51 -2.67 -3.27
CA ASP A 3 16.33 -3.07 -4.41
C ASP A 3 17.83 -2.82 -4.17
N THR A 4 18.18 -1.68 -3.58
CA THR A 4 19.56 -1.33 -3.26
C THR A 4 20.18 -2.30 -2.26
N ILE A 5 19.43 -2.66 -1.22
CA ILE A 5 19.87 -3.63 -0.21
C ILE A 5 19.97 -5.04 -0.81
N ALA A 6 18.98 -5.43 -1.62
CA ALA A 6 18.99 -6.72 -2.33
C ALA A 6 20.25 -6.88 -3.19
N LYS A 7 20.58 -5.88 -3.98
CA LYS A 7 21.80 -5.85 -4.80
C LYS A 7 23.07 -5.88 -3.97
N LYS A 8 23.11 -5.15 -2.86
CA LYS A 8 24.28 -5.11 -1.98
C LYS A 8 24.55 -6.46 -1.33
N LEU A 9 23.52 -7.08 -0.79
CA LEU A 9 23.65 -8.37 -0.11
C LEU A 9 23.79 -9.52 -1.12
N ASN A 10 23.28 -9.34 -2.33
CA ASN A 10 23.31 -10.30 -3.43
C ASN A 10 22.91 -11.73 -3.01
N LYS A 11 21.91 -11.79 -2.14
CA LYS A 11 21.31 -13.04 -1.63
C LYS A 11 19.83 -13.00 -1.91
N GLY A 12 19.27 -14.12 -2.30
CA GLY A 12 17.81 -14.27 -2.35
C GLY A 12 17.20 -14.33 -0.95
N LEU A 13 15.90 -14.23 -0.88
CA LEU A 13 15.14 -14.28 0.38
C LEU A 13 15.15 -15.67 1.04
N GLY A 14 15.52 -16.71 0.30
CA GLY A 14 15.40 -18.08 0.79
C GLY A 14 13.95 -18.42 1.13
N THR A 15 13.73 -18.88 2.34
CA THR A 15 12.39 -19.22 2.85
C THR A 15 11.67 -18.05 3.50
N PHE A 16 12.32 -16.88 3.65
CA PHE A 16 11.72 -15.70 4.27
C PHE A 16 10.83 -14.96 3.26
N PRO A 17 9.51 -14.86 3.47
CA PRO A 17 8.62 -14.18 2.54
C PRO A 17 8.71 -12.67 2.71
N LEU A 18 8.93 -11.95 1.62
CA LEU A 18 8.83 -10.49 1.57
C LEU A 18 7.79 -10.08 0.54
N ASN A 19 6.77 -9.37 0.99
CA ASN A 19 5.74 -8.81 0.13
C ASN A 19 5.88 -7.29 0.08
N ILE A 20 5.75 -6.71 -1.11
CA ILE A 20 5.81 -5.27 -1.35
C ILE A 20 4.51 -4.81 -2.00
N TYR A 21 3.93 -3.77 -1.45
CA TYR A 21 2.75 -3.08 -1.97
C TYR A 21 3.17 -1.66 -2.37
N PRO A 22 3.31 -1.35 -3.66
CA PRO A 22 3.51 0.03 -4.10
C PRO A 22 2.35 0.91 -3.64
N ALA A 23 2.63 2.17 -3.32
CA ALA A 23 1.61 3.05 -2.75
C ALA A 23 0.48 3.41 -3.73
N SER A 24 0.72 3.29 -5.05
CA SER A 24 -0.27 3.58 -6.08
C SER A 24 0.10 2.93 -7.41
N GLN A 25 -0.85 2.90 -8.35
CA GLN A 25 -0.60 2.44 -9.72
C GLN A 25 0.47 3.28 -10.46
N PRO A 26 0.48 4.62 -10.37
CA PRO A 26 1.54 5.42 -10.97
C PRO A 26 2.93 5.09 -10.41
N ILE A 27 3.05 4.87 -9.11
CA ILE A 27 4.33 4.45 -8.50
C ILE A 27 4.73 3.06 -9.00
N MET A 28 3.79 2.13 -9.08
CA MET A 28 4.06 0.80 -9.63
C MET A 28 4.54 0.89 -11.09
N TYR A 29 3.93 1.76 -11.88
CA TYR A 29 4.34 2.02 -13.26
C TYR A 29 5.78 2.55 -13.34
N GLU A 30 6.15 3.54 -12.52
CA GLU A 30 7.51 4.10 -12.50
C GLU A 30 8.55 3.05 -12.06
N LEU A 31 8.24 2.27 -11.03
CA LEU A 31 9.11 1.18 -10.59
C LEU A 31 9.31 0.11 -11.68
N ASN A 32 8.25 -0.20 -12.43
CA ASN A 32 8.33 -1.12 -13.56
C ASN A 32 9.19 -0.55 -14.69
N LYS A 33 8.97 0.71 -15.05
CA LYS A 33 9.74 1.42 -16.08
C LYS A 33 11.23 1.51 -15.74
N ALA A 34 11.55 1.68 -14.47
CA ALA A 34 12.92 1.70 -13.96
C ALA A 34 13.56 0.29 -13.85
N GLY A 35 12.82 -0.78 -14.16
CA GLY A 35 13.31 -2.16 -14.04
C GLY A 35 13.35 -2.69 -12.59
N VAL A 36 13.04 -1.87 -11.60
CA VAL A 36 13.12 -2.23 -10.18
C VAL A 36 12.22 -3.42 -9.83
N LEU A 37 11.04 -3.52 -10.42
CA LEU A 37 10.14 -4.66 -10.16
C LEU A 37 10.72 -5.98 -10.66
N ASN A 38 11.40 -5.97 -11.81
CA ASN A 38 12.06 -7.14 -12.34
C ASN A 38 13.17 -7.61 -11.41
N ASP A 39 14.02 -6.68 -10.97
CA ASP A 39 15.09 -6.96 -10.03
C ASP A 39 14.55 -7.57 -8.73
N LEU A 40 13.55 -6.95 -8.13
CA LEU A 40 12.92 -7.44 -6.89
C LEU A 40 12.36 -8.86 -7.05
N MET A 41 11.68 -9.14 -8.16
CA MET A 41 11.14 -10.49 -8.43
C MET A 41 12.26 -11.53 -8.59
N THR A 42 13.39 -11.18 -9.20
CA THR A 42 14.53 -12.11 -9.32
C THR A 42 15.16 -12.46 -7.97
N TYR A 43 15.03 -11.57 -6.98
CA TYR A 43 15.45 -11.84 -5.60
C TYR A 43 14.41 -12.59 -4.76
N GLY A 44 13.25 -12.91 -5.34
CA GLY A 44 12.19 -13.66 -4.66
C GLY A 44 11.15 -12.78 -3.96
N VAL A 45 11.21 -11.46 -4.13
CA VAL A 45 10.22 -10.53 -3.57
C VAL A 45 8.89 -10.68 -4.30
N ARG A 46 7.79 -10.76 -3.55
CA ARG A 46 6.44 -10.80 -4.08
C ARG A 46 5.90 -9.38 -4.22
N VAL A 47 5.84 -8.90 -5.45
CA VAL A 47 5.25 -7.59 -5.75
C VAL A 47 3.74 -7.73 -5.89
N LYS A 48 3.01 -6.99 -5.10
CA LYS A 48 1.55 -6.95 -5.09
C LYS A 48 1.05 -5.64 -5.69
N THR A 49 -0.23 -5.58 -6.02
CA THR A 49 -0.88 -4.32 -6.40
C THR A 49 -1.04 -3.39 -5.21
N ALA A 50 -1.22 -2.09 -5.46
CA ALA A 50 -1.50 -1.12 -4.42
C ALA A 50 -2.80 -1.51 -3.66
N PHE A 51 -2.66 -1.92 -2.41
CA PHE A 51 -3.75 -2.41 -1.59
C PHE A 51 -3.42 -2.29 -0.11
N CYS A 52 -4.40 -1.87 0.69
CA CYS A 52 -4.27 -1.76 2.14
C CYS A 52 -4.82 -3.00 2.82
N GLY A 53 -4.29 -4.18 2.49
CA GLY A 53 -4.78 -5.45 3.04
C GLY A 53 -4.10 -5.89 4.33
N PRO A 54 -2.77 -5.88 4.41
CA PRO A 54 -2.04 -6.43 5.55
C PRO A 54 -2.33 -5.75 6.88
N CYS A 55 -2.65 -4.45 6.86
CA CYS A 55 -2.86 -3.69 8.09
C CYS A 55 -4.20 -4.00 8.79
N PHE A 56 -5.13 -4.68 8.13
CA PHE A 56 -6.40 -5.12 8.71
C PHE A 56 -6.72 -6.61 8.45
N GLY A 57 -5.71 -7.39 8.07
CA GLY A 57 -5.83 -8.84 7.94
C GLY A 57 -6.52 -9.34 6.69
N ALA A 58 -6.68 -8.51 5.64
CA ALA A 58 -7.32 -8.93 4.39
C ALA A 58 -6.38 -9.68 3.45
N SER A 59 -5.07 -9.56 3.64
CA SER A 59 -4.06 -10.35 2.91
C SER A 59 -2.77 -10.40 3.71
N ASP A 60 -1.91 -11.37 3.39
CA ASP A 60 -0.63 -11.57 4.05
C ASP A 60 -0.75 -11.61 5.59
N ALA A 61 -1.85 -12.20 6.06
CA ALA A 61 -2.05 -12.42 7.48
C ALA A 61 -1.02 -13.44 8.00
N PRO A 62 -0.43 -13.18 9.18
CA PRO A 62 0.47 -14.13 9.81
C PRO A 62 -0.27 -15.41 10.20
N GLY A 63 0.44 -16.53 10.19
CA GLY A 63 -0.07 -17.77 10.75
C GLY A 63 -0.13 -17.76 12.29
N ASN A 64 -0.66 -18.84 12.87
CA ASN A 64 -0.69 -18.97 14.32
C ASN A 64 0.73 -19.07 14.87
N ASN A 65 1.05 -18.29 15.90
CA ASN A 65 2.36 -18.12 16.51
C ASN A 65 3.43 -17.49 15.60
N ASP A 66 3.04 -16.98 14.44
CA ASP A 66 3.99 -16.28 13.58
C ASP A 66 4.34 -14.89 14.12
N PHE A 67 5.55 -14.47 13.80
CA PHE A 67 6.02 -13.10 13.99
C PHE A 67 6.14 -12.41 12.63
N CYS A 68 5.42 -11.31 12.46
CA CYS A 68 5.41 -10.53 11.24
C CYS A 68 6.03 -9.14 11.49
N ILE A 69 6.92 -8.73 10.61
CA ILE A 69 7.44 -7.36 10.60
C ILE A 69 6.86 -6.62 9.40
N ARG A 70 6.44 -5.38 9.60
CA ARG A 70 5.81 -4.58 8.54
C ARG A 70 6.11 -3.08 8.64
N HIS A 71 6.14 -2.44 7.51
CA HIS A 71 6.10 -0.99 7.40
C HIS A 71 4.66 -0.57 7.14
N SER A 72 3.99 -0.10 8.17
CA SER A 72 2.59 0.31 8.10
C SER A 72 2.34 1.41 9.12
N THR A 73 1.53 2.39 8.75
CA THR A 73 1.10 3.45 9.66
C THR A 73 -0.03 3.01 10.61
N ARG A 74 -0.61 1.84 10.35
CA ARG A 74 -1.74 1.29 11.10
C ARG A 74 -1.41 -0.10 11.56
N ASN A 75 -1.28 -0.26 12.87
CA ASN A 75 -1.08 -1.54 13.51
C ASN A 75 -2.02 -1.62 14.71
N PHE A 76 -3.17 -2.23 14.50
CA PHE A 76 -4.20 -2.36 15.52
C PHE A 76 -4.16 -3.77 16.11
N PRO A 77 -4.33 -3.92 17.43
CA PRO A 77 -4.47 -5.22 18.05
C PRO A 77 -5.56 -6.06 17.37
N ASN A 78 -5.27 -7.32 17.12
CA ASN A 78 -6.19 -8.30 16.52
C ASN A 78 -6.70 -7.94 15.12
N ARG A 79 -5.99 -7.08 14.38
CA ARG A 79 -6.31 -6.72 13.00
C ARG A 79 -5.30 -7.22 11.97
N GLU A 80 -4.28 -7.89 12.42
CA GLU A 80 -3.26 -8.51 11.56
C GLU A 80 -3.76 -9.78 10.84
N GLY A 81 -4.98 -10.24 11.15
CA GLY A 81 -5.60 -11.44 10.59
C GLY A 81 -5.64 -12.63 11.52
N SER A 82 -5.04 -12.54 12.71
CA SER A 82 -5.22 -13.55 13.74
C SER A 82 -6.66 -13.55 14.29
N ASN A 83 -7.12 -14.69 14.75
CA ASN A 83 -8.44 -14.84 15.38
C ASN A 83 -8.30 -15.35 16.81
N PRO A 84 -8.16 -14.44 17.81
CA PRO A 84 -7.99 -14.82 19.20
C PRO A 84 -9.16 -15.62 19.78
N ALA A 85 -10.38 -15.44 19.25
CA ALA A 85 -11.56 -16.20 19.67
C ALA A 85 -11.43 -17.71 19.42
N THR A 86 -10.58 -18.10 18.46
CA THR A 86 -10.25 -19.51 18.17
C THR A 86 -8.90 -19.94 18.73
N GLY A 87 -8.29 -19.11 19.58
CA GLY A 87 -6.97 -19.36 20.16
C GLY A 87 -5.79 -19.04 19.23
N GLN A 88 -6.05 -18.46 18.07
CA GLN A 88 -4.99 -18.05 17.18
C GLN A 88 -4.36 -16.74 17.69
N ILE A 89 -3.05 -16.72 17.78
CA ILE A 89 -2.25 -15.55 18.14
C ILE A 89 -1.14 -15.33 17.14
N ALA A 90 -0.83 -14.06 16.90
CA ALA A 90 0.30 -13.65 16.08
C ALA A 90 0.94 -12.39 16.67
N SER A 91 2.21 -12.17 16.40
CA SER A 91 2.92 -10.98 16.82
C SER A 91 3.31 -10.13 15.63
N VAL A 92 3.13 -8.83 15.74
CA VAL A 92 3.47 -7.86 14.70
C VAL A 92 4.35 -6.77 15.27
N ALA A 93 5.47 -6.51 14.60
CA ALA A 93 6.32 -5.36 14.88
C ALA A 93 6.34 -4.39 13.69
N LEU A 94 6.43 -3.10 14.00
CA LEU A 94 6.65 -2.06 13.01
C LEU A 94 8.14 -1.82 12.84
N MET A 95 8.58 -1.76 11.60
CA MET A 95 9.95 -1.41 11.23
C MET A 95 9.93 -0.49 10.00
N ASP A 96 11.00 0.26 9.82
CA ASP A 96 11.20 1.00 8.59
C ASP A 96 11.50 0.05 7.40
N SER A 97 11.22 0.51 6.19
CA SER A 97 11.33 -0.32 4.99
C SER A 97 12.77 -0.78 4.67
N LYS A 98 13.78 -0.03 5.11
CA LYS A 98 15.19 -0.37 4.90
C LYS A 98 15.60 -1.51 5.83
N SER A 99 15.23 -1.43 7.11
CA SER A 99 15.50 -2.48 8.10
C SER A 99 14.71 -3.75 7.81
N ILE A 100 13.47 -3.64 7.28
CA ILE A 100 12.74 -4.81 6.79
C ILE A 100 13.51 -5.50 5.66
N ALA A 101 14.02 -4.73 4.70
CA ALA A 101 14.82 -5.28 3.61
C ALA A 101 16.11 -5.92 4.11
N ALA A 102 16.84 -5.25 5.01
CA ALA A 102 18.06 -5.79 5.61
C ALA A 102 17.77 -7.14 6.33
N THR A 103 16.72 -7.21 7.12
CA THR A 103 16.27 -8.42 7.80
C THR A 103 15.90 -9.53 6.80
N ALA A 104 15.12 -9.20 5.79
CA ALA A 104 14.66 -10.18 4.80
C ALA A 104 15.83 -10.80 4.02
N PHE A 105 16.75 -9.97 3.52
CA PHE A 105 17.92 -10.43 2.76
C PHE A 105 19.06 -10.95 3.65
N ASN A 106 18.92 -10.87 4.98
CA ASN A 106 19.80 -11.54 5.94
C ASN A 106 19.14 -12.81 6.53
N GLY A 107 18.31 -13.48 5.75
CA GLY A 107 17.71 -14.77 6.12
C GLY A 107 16.67 -14.70 7.24
N GLY A 108 16.08 -13.52 7.48
CA GLY A 108 15.07 -13.29 8.52
C GLY A 108 15.65 -12.92 9.90
N TYR A 109 16.98 -12.82 10.04
CA TYR A 109 17.58 -12.29 11.27
C TYR A 109 17.35 -10.80 11.37
N LEU A 110 16.79 -10.33 12.48
CA LEU A 110 16.53 -8.90 12.71
C LEU A 110 17.81 -8.09 12.52
N THR A 111 17.81 -7.24 11.53
CA THR A 111 18.98 -6.49 11.08
C THR A 111 18.59 -5.04 10.89
N SER A 112 19.36 -4.13 11.49
CA SER A 112 19.21 -2.70 11.23
C SER A 112 19.68 -2.34 9.82
N ALA A 113 19.05 -1.35 9.20
CA ALA A 113 19.55 -0.78 7.96
C ALA A 113 20.92 -0.13 8.13
N GLU A 114 21.30 0.28 9.34
CA GLU A 114 22.60 0.84 9.68
C GLU A 114 23.72 -0.20 9.59
N ASP A 115 23.39 -1.48 9.78
CA ASP A 115 24.33 -2.59 9.65
C ASP A 115 24.62 -2.98 8.19
N VAL A 116 23.87 -2.39 7.25
CA VAL A 116 24.03 -2.61 5.80
C VAL A 116 24.38 -1.28 5.13
N PRO A 117 25.68 -0.91 5.07
CA PRO A 117 26.09 0.36 4.53
C PRO A 117 25.87 0.40 3.00
N VAL A 118 24.88 1.17 2.57
CA VAL A 118 24.55 1.44 1.18
C VAL A 118 24.22 2.91 1.01
N GLU A 119 24.55 3.46 -0.14
CA GLU A 119 24.08 4.78 -0.52
C GLU A 119 22.66 4.68 -1.07
N TYR A 120 21.77 5.46 -0.50
CA TYR A 120 20.40 5.58 -0.97
C TYR A 120 20.28 6.83 -1.82
N TYR A 121 19.76 6.66 -3.03
CA TYR A 121 19.38 7.79 -3.87
C TYR A 121 17.90 8.10 -3.68
N THR A 122 17.52 9.35 -3.83
CA THR A 122 16.12 9.76 -3.90
C THR A 122 15.71 9.74 -5.37
N PRO A 123 14.87 8.81 -5.80
CA PRO A 123 14.42 8.77 -7.18
C PRO A 123 13.54 9.99 -7.48
N GLU A 124 13.68 10.53 -8.68
CA GLU A 124 12.76 11.52 -9.19
C GLU A 124 11.46 10.82 -9.60
N TYR A 125 10.33 11.36 -9.14
CA TYR A 125 9.02 10.81 -9.44
C TYR A 125 8.34 11.62 -10.56
N HIS A 126 7.96 10.93 -11.62
CA HIS A 126 7.26 11.52 -12.77
C HIS A 126 5.84 10.97 -12.83
N PHE A 127 4.88 11.74 -12.35
CA PHE A 127 3.48 11.34 -12.36
C PHE A 127 2.95 11.18 -13.79
N ASN A 128 2.57 9.96 -14.16
CA ASN A 128 1.88 9.69 -15.41
C ASN A 128 0.37 9.76 -15.23
N SER A 129 -0.24 10.87 -15.61
CA SER A 129 -1.67 11.10 -15.50
C SER A 129 -2.51 10.18 -16.40
N ASP A 130 -1.93 9.62 -17.46
CA ASP A 130 -2.66 8.78 -18.40
C ASP A 130 -3.15 7.48 -17.77
N ILE A 131 -2.49 7.04 -16.69
CA ILE A 131 -2.91 5.88 -15.91
C ILE A 131 -4.34 6.05 -15.37
N TYR A 132 -4.71 7.28 -14.98
CA TYR A 132 -6.05 7.56 -14.45
C TYR A 132 -7.03 8.10 -15.49
N LYS A 133 -6.58 8.77 -16.53
CA LYS A 133 -7.45 9.34 -17.57
C LYS A 133 -8.36 8.29 -18.23
N ASN A 134 -7.91 7.06 -18.32
CA ASN A 134 -8.66 5.98 -18.96
C ASN A 134 -9.65 5.26 -18.03
N ILE A 135 -9.58 5.51 -16.70
CA ILE A 135 -10.41 4.82 -15.71
C ILE A 135 -11.23 5.77 -14.85
N VAL A 136 -10.92 7.07 -14.88
CA VAL A 136 -11.62 8.09 -14.09
C VAL A 136 -12.22 9.14 -15.01
N TYR A 137 -13.53 9.36 -14.89
CA TYR A 137 -14.18 10.44 -15.58
C TYR A 137 -13.75 11.79 -14.99
N ASN A 138 -13.23 12.68 -15.83
CA ASN A 138 -12.91 14.03 -15.41
C ASN A 138 -14.16 14.90 -15.47
N GLY A 139 -14.85 15.01 -14.35
CA GLY A 139 -16.05 15.83 -14.19
C GLY A 139 -15.80 17.33 -13.93
N TYR A 140 -14.53 17.74 -13.78
CA TYR A 140 -14.23 19.15 -13.53
C TYR A 140 -14.66 20.03 -14.72
N LYS A 141 -15.56 20.99 -14.49
CA LYS A 141 -16.21 21.82 -15.52
C LYS A 141 -16.92 21.04 -16.63
N ASN A 142 -17.17 19.75 -16.43
CA ASN A 142 -17.88 18.90 -17.39
C ASN A 142 -18.84 17.94 -16.64
N PRO A 143 -19.83 18.46 -15.91
CA PRO A 143 -20.78 17.64 -15.19
C PRO A 143 -21.68 16.87 -16.17
N LYS A 144 -22.12 15.69 -15.76
CA LYS A 144 -23.12 14.88 -16.47
C LYS A 144 -24.27 14.54 -15.51
N PRO A 145 -25.15 15.49 -15.21
CA PRO A 145 -26.20 15.32 -14.21
C PRO A 145 -27.23 14.24 -14.60
N GLU A 146 -27.39 13.98 -15.88
CA GLU A 146 -28.29 12.97 -16.43
C GLU A 146 -27.71 11.55 -16.46
N THR A 147 -26.49 11.36 -15.95
CA THR A 147 -25.87 10.03 -15.90
C THR A 147 -26.62 9.15 -14.92
N GLU A 148 -27.13 8.03 -15.40
CA GLU A 148 -27.77 7.05 -14.54
C GLU A 148 -26.77 6.43 -13.56
N ILE A 149 -27.16 6.33 -12.29
CA ILE A 149 -26.34 5.68 -11.26
C ILE A 149 -26.53 4.17 -11.38
N VAL A 150 -25.43 3.47 -11.66
CA VAL A 150 -25.39 2.01 -11.70
C VAL A 150 -24.96 1.49 -10.35
N TYR A 151 -25.73 0.57 -9.78
CA TYR A 151 -25.37 -0.07 -8.52
C TYR A 151 -24.14 -0.96 -8.66
N GLY A 152 -23.26 -0.91 -7.68
CA GLY A 152 -22.18 -1.88 -7.57
C GLY A 152 -22.71 -3.28 -7.24
N PRO A 153 -21.90 -4.32 -7.45
CA PRO A 153 -22.35 -5.71 -7.32
C PRO A 153 -22.82 -6.10 -5.91
N SER A 154 -22.42 -5.35 -4.90
CA SER A 154 -22.80 -5.61 -3.49
C SER A 154 -23.92 -4.70 -2.98
N ILE A 155 -24.42 -3.78 -3.79
CA ILE A 155 -25.49 -2.84 -3.42
C ILE A 155 -26.79 -3.35 -4.00
N LYS A 156 -27.72 -3.77 -3.13
CA LYS A 156 -29.04 -4.26 -3.55
C LYS A 156 -30.05 -3.13 -3.63
N ASP A 157 -30.00 -2.23 -2.65
CA ASP A 157 -30.92 -1.12 -2.54
C ASP A 157 -30.15 0.17 -2.32
N TRP A 158 -30.55 1.22 -3.03
CA TRP A 158 -30.03 2.55 -2.83
C TRP A 158 -31.03 3.37 -2.03
N PRO A 159 -30.63 3.99 -0.92
CA PRO A 159 -31.56 4.82 -0.16
C PRO A 159 -32.03 5.95 -1.04
N LYS A 160 -33.34 6.15 -1.12
CA LYS A 160 -33.92 7.31 -1.80
C LYS A 160 -33.53 8.56 -1.03
N MET A 161 -32.62 9.34 -1.62
CA MET A 161 -32.27 10.65 -1.12
C MET A 161 -33.21 11.66 -1.76
N VAL A 162 -33.88 12.43 -0.93
CA VAL A 162 -34.67 13.56 -1.39
C VAL A 162 -33.73 14.75 -1.52
N ALA A 163 -33.59 15.29 -2.72
CA ALA A 163 -32.90 16.56 -2.90
C ALA A 163 -33.71 17.67 -2.20
N LEU A 164 -33.07 18.37 -1.27
CA LEU A 164 -33.71 19.47 -0.55
C LEU A 164 -33.93 20.70 -1.45
N THR A 165 -32.97 20.93 -2.36
CA THR A 165 -32.96 22.04 -3.30
C THR A 165 -31.86 21.81 -4.34
N ASP A 166 -31.97 22.49 -5.48
CA ASP A 166 -30.90 22.48 -6.51
C ASP A 166 -29.64 23.21 -6.07
N ASN A 167 -29.75 24.08 -5.09
CA ASN A 167 -28.63 24.80 -4.50
C ASN A 167 -28.74 24.77 -2.98
N LEU A 168 -27.67 24.41 -2.33
CA LEU A 168 -27.55 24.40 -0.88
C LEU A 168 -26.60 25.51 -0.43
N LEU A 169 -27.13 26.47 0.33
CA LEU A 169 -26.30 27.50 0.96
C LEU A 169 -25.82 26.99 2.31
N LEU A 170 -24.51 26.80 2.44
CA LEU A 170 -23.87 26.40 3.69
C LEU A 170 -23.01 27.54 4.24
N GLN A 171 -23.10 27.74 5.55
CA GLN A 171 -22.17 28.63 6.23
C GLN A 171 -20.81 27.95 6.32
N VAL A 172 -19.76 28.64 5.85
CA VAL A 172 -18.38 28.17 6.00
C VAL A 172 -17.96 28.35 7.46
N ALA A 173 -17.75 27.24 8.15
CA ALA A 173 -17.33 27.25 9.57
C ALA A 173 -15.81 27.43 9.72
N SER A 174 -15.03 26.88 8.79
CA SER A 174 -13.58 27.06 8.77
C SER A 174 -13.02 26.88 7.35
N VAL A 175 -11.90 27.52 7.10
CA VAL A 175 -11.12 27.30 5.87
C VAL A 175 -9.74 26.85 6.27
N ILE A 176 -9.37 25.63 5.87
CA ILE A 176 -8.00 25.12 6.00
C ILE A 176 -7.31 25.41 4.67
N ARG A 177 -6.26 26.20 4.72
CA ARG A 177 -5.40 26.44 3.56
C ARG A 177 -4.19 25.53 3.70
N ASP A 178 -3.86 24.86 2.60
CA ASP A 178 -2.60 24.12 2.48
C ASP A 178 -1.53 25.16 2.11
N GLU A 179 -0.66 25.47 3.06
CA GLU A 179 0.51 26.33 2.82
C GLU A 179 1.67 25.41 2.42
N LEU A 180 1.70 25.03 1.16
CA LEU A 180 2.85 24.37 0.54
C LEU A 180 3.91 25.39 0.14
#